data_2ce1c75788397666be9013626c095875
#
_entry.id   2ce1c75788397666be9013626c095875
#
_cell.length_a   1.000
_cell.length_b   1.000
_cell.length_c   1.000
_cell.angle_alpha   90.00
_cell.angle_beta   90.00
_cell.angle_gamma   90.00
#
_symmetry.space_group_name_H-M   'P 1'
#
loop_
_entity.id
_entity.type
_entity.pdbx_description
1 polymer ?
#
loop_
_entity_poly.entity_id
_entity_poly.type
_entity_poly.pdbx_seq_one_letter_code
_entity_poly.pdbx_strand_id
1 'polypeptide(L)'
;MDTREEMQKILDKLAQQRDELIVQAHLAKLEAMDEWGNMETKLTQLRAKAGQISDSAEDSAKDIKIAAKDLAAEIGRGYDKIRKLF
;
A
#
# COMPACT_ATOMS: atom_id res chain seq x y z
N MET A 1 18.11 10.05 -3.59
CA MET A 1 16.68 9.97 -3.95
C MET A 1 15.88 10.67 -2.87
N ASP A 2 14.93 11.52 -3.24
CA ASP A 2 14.16 12.23 -2.23
C ASP A 2 12.97 11.39 -1.74
N THR A 3 12.35 11.87 -0.66
CA THR A 3 11.27 11.14 0.01
C THR A 3 10.06 10.94 -0.90
N ARG A 4 9.77 11.90 -1.76
CA ARG A 4 8.64 11.82 -2.69
C ARG A 4 8.84 10.73 -3.72
N GLU A 5 10.07 10.61 -4.26
CA GLU A 5 10.40 9.57 -5.22
C GLU A 5 10.34 8.18 -4.59
N GLU A 6 10.82 8.05 -3.35
CA GLU A 6 10.73 6.79 -2.61
C GLU A 6 9.28 6.37 -2.42
N MET A 7 8.43 7.31 -2.02
CA MET A 7 7.00 7.03 -1.82
C MET A 7 6.32 6.63 -3.12
N GLN A 8 6.64 7.31 -4.22
CA GLN A 8 6.06 6.98 -5.52
C GLN A 8 6.43 5.55 -5.93
N LYS A 9 7.67 5.14 -5.72
CA LYS A 9 8.11 3.77 -6.01
C LYS A 9 7.36 2.74 -5.16
N ILE A 10 7.16 3.03 -3.89
CA ILE A 10 6.40 2.16 -2.98
C ILE A 10 4.96 2.01 -3.48
N LEU A 11 4.30 3.12 -3.81
CA LEU A 11 2.94 3.11 -4.31
C LEU A 11 2.83 2.36 -5.64
N ASP A 12 3.78 2.55 -6.54
CA ASP A 12 3.80 1.88 -7.84
C ASP A 12 3.92 0.37 -7.67
N LYS A 13 4.79 -0.07 -6.76
CA LYS A 13 4.98 -1.49 -6.47
C LYS A 13 3.70 -2.11 -5.89
N LEU A 14 3.06 -1.43 -4.93
CA LEU A 14 1.82 -1.91 -4.34
C LEU A 14 0.69 -1.94 -5.36
N ALA A 15 0.61 -0.94 -6.23
CA ALA A 15 -0.38 -0.90 -7.31
C ALA A 15 -0.21 -2.08 -8.25
N GLN A 16 1.04 -2.43 -8.58
CA GLN A 16 1.33 -3.58 -9.42
C GLN A 16 0.90 -4.88 -8.74
N GLN A 17 1.22 -5.06 -7.47
CA GLN A 17 0.81 -6.24 -6.71
C GLN A 17 -0.71 -6.35 -6.61
N ARG A 18 -1.38 -5.23 -6.42
CA ARG A 18 -2.83 -5.15 -6.39
C ARG A 18 -3.44 -5.61 -7.70
N ASP A 19 -2.92 -5.12 -8.82
CA ASP A 19 -3.41 -5.49 -10.14
C ASP A 19 -3.22 -6.97 -10.43
N GLU A 20 -2.07 -7.52 -10.03
CA GLU A 20 -1.79 -8.95 -10.19
C GLU A 20 -2.79 -9.79 -9.39
N LEU A 21 -3.12 -9.37 -8.17
CA LEU A 21 -4.10 -10.08 -7.34
C LEU A 21 -5.50 -10.03 -7.94
N ILE A 22 -5.90 -8.89 -8.49
CA ILE A 22 -7.19 -8.76 -9.17
C ILE A 22 -7.30 -9.77 -10.30
N VAL A 23 -6.26 -9.91 -11.09
CA VAL A 23 -6.24 -10.85 -12.21
C VAL A 23 -6.25 -12.30 -11.74
N GLN A 24 -5.43 -12.63 -10.75
CA GLN A 24 -5.26 -14.01 -10.28
C GLN A 24 -6.45 -14.52 -9.48
N ALA A 25 -6.98 -13.66 -8.62
CA ALA A 25 -7.91 -14.09 -7.59
C ALA A 25 -9.37 -13.99 -8.02
N HIS A 26 -9.72 -13.07 -8.89
CA HIS A 26 -11.10 -12.71 -9.19
C HIS A 26 -11.93 -12.44 -7.93
N LEU A 27 -11.27 -12.38 -6.78
CA LEU A 27 -11.89 -12.15 -5.47
C LEU A 27 -13.05 -13.09 -5.17
N ALA A 28 -12.90 -14.35 -5.59
CA ALA A 28 -13.98 -15.32 -5.54
C ALA A 28 -14.27 -15.86 -4.13
N LYS A 29 -13.32 -15.73 -3.20
CA LYS A 29 -13.48 -16.26 -1.84
C LYS A 29 -13.85 -15.16 -0.88
N LEU A 30 -14.86 -15.40 -0.03
CA LEU A 30 -15.34 -14.44 0.96
C LEU A 30 -14.22 -14.01 1.92
N GLU A 31 -13.38 -14.94 2.34
CA GLU A 31 -12.26 -14.65 3.23
C GLU A 31 -11.29 -13.66 2.58
N ALA A 32 -11.02 -13.85 1.30
CA ALA A 32 -10.15 -12.95 0.55
C ALA A 32 -10.79 -11.57 0.40
N MET A 33 -12.11 -11.50 0.27
CA MET A 33 -12.81 -10.22 0.13
C MET A 33 -12.70 -9.36 1.38
N ASP A 34 -12.80 -9.96 2.57
CA ASP A 34 -12.64 -9.22 3.83
C ASP A 34 -11.22 -8.66 3.95
N GLU A 35 -10.22 -9.51 3.71
CA GLU A 35 -8.82 -9.09 3.75
C GLU A 35 -8.54 -8.03 2.68
N TRP A 36 -9.10 -8.20 1.49
CA TRP A 36 -8.98 -7.24 0.40
C TRP A 36 -9.52 -5.87 0.79
N GLY A 37 -10.70 -5.83 1.41
CA GLY A 37 -11.30 -4.59 1.89
C GLY A 37 -10.41 -3.87 2.89
N ASN A 38 -9.79 -4.61 3.81
CA ASN A 38 -8.84 -4.06 4.77
C ASN A 38 -7.63 -3.45 4.06
N MET A 39 -7.10 -4.14 3.04
CA MET A 39 -5.94 -3.63 2.28
C MET A 39 -6.30 -2.40 1.46
N GLU A 40 -7.50 -2.35 0.90
CA GLU A 40 -7.98 -1.17 0.17
C GLU A 40 -8.06 0.05 1.08
N THR A 41 -8.56 -0.14 2.30
CA THR A 41 -8.62 0.94 3.30
C THR A 41 -7.22 1.43 3.64
N LYS A 42 -6.30 0.50 3.88
CA LYS A 42 -4.90 0.85 4.20
C LYS A 42 -4.20 1.54 3.04
N LEU A 43 -4.49 1.12 1.81
CA LEU A 43 -3.91 1.76 0.62
C LEU A 43 -4.41 3.20 0.48
N THR A 44 -5.67 3.45 0.78
CA THR A 44 -6.23 4.80 0.79
C THR A 44 -5.52 5.66 1.82
N GLN A 45 -5.27 5.12 3.02
CA GLN A 45 -4.52 5.81 4.06
C GLN A 45 -3.07 6.10 3.62
N LEU A 46 -2.44 5.15 2.94
CA LEU A 46 -1.08 5.31 2.43
C LEU A 46 -1.01 6.43 1.38
N ARG A 47 -1.98 6.47 0.48
CA ARG A 47 -2.06 7.54 -0.53
C ARG A 47 -2.24 8.91 0.12
N ALA A 48 -3.02 8.99 1.19
CA ALA A 48 -3.19 10.23 1.95
C ALA A 48 -1.87 10.66 2.57
N LYS A 49 -1.10 9.74 3.14
CA LYS A 49 0.23 10.04 3.69
C LYS A 49 1.20 10.49 2.62
N ALA A 50 1.15 9.88 1.44
CA ALA A 50 1.97 10.30 0.30
C ALA A 50 1.67 11.74 -0.11
N GLY A 51 0.38 12.13 -0.09
CA GLY A 51 -0.03 13.51 -0.33
C GLY A 51 0.52 14.47 0.72
N GLN A 52 0.49 14.08 1.99
CA GLN A 52 1.08 14.87 3.07
C GLN A 52 2.58 15.06 2.89
N ILE A 53 3.28 14.02 2.44
CA ILE A 53 4.72 14.10 2.15
C ILE A 53 4.99 15.13 1.07
N SER A 54 4.19 15.14 0.00
CA SER A 54 4.34 16.07 -1.11
C SER A 54 4.13 17.52 -0.68
N ASP A 55 3.28 17.74 0.32
CA ASP A 55 2.92 19.09 0.78
C ASP A 55 3.78 19.57 1.96
N SER A 56 4.70 18.74 2.45
CA SER A 56 5.48 19.03 3.67
C SER A 56 6.91 19.45 3.35
N ALA A 57 7.53 20.15 4.30
CA ALA A 57 8.98 20.35 4.27
C ALA A 57 9.69 19.02 4.43
N GLU A 58 10.94 18.92 3.95
CA GLU A 58 11.68 17.66 3.91
C GLU A 58 11.79 16.97 5.27
N ASP A 59 12.02 17.74 6.34
CA ASP A 59 12.15 17.15 7.68
C ASP A 59 10.83 16.51 8.15
N SER A 60 9.71 17.19 7.92
CA SER A 60 8.39 16.65 8.25
C SER A 60 8.05 15.46 7.35
N ALA A 61 8.43 15.52 6.09
CA ALA A 61 8.21 14.44 5.15
C ALA A 61 8.92 13.14 5.58
N LYS A 62 10.10 13.26 6.17
CA LYS A 62 10.83 12.08 6.66
C LYS A 62 10.09 11.36 7.80
N ASP A 63 9.47 12.12 8.69
CA ASP A 63 8.69 11.53 9.79
C ASP A 63 7.45 10.83 9.25
N ILE A 64 6.76 11.46 8.32
CA ILE A 64 5.59 10.86 7.67
C ILE A 64 6.00 9.59 6.90
N LYS A 65 7.17 9.60 6.27
CA LYS A 65 7.69 8.46 5.52
C LYS A 65 7.87 7.23 6.39
N ILE A 66 8.32 7.38 7.63
CA ILE A 66 8.49 6.25 8.55
C ILE A 66 7.15 5.54 8.76
N ALA A 67 6.10 6.31 9.08
CA ALA A 67 4.77 5.74 9.25
C ALA A 67 4.22 5.16 7.94
N ALA A 68 4.50 5.81 6.82
CA ALA A 68 4.06 5.34 5.50
C ALA A 68 4.74 4.02 5.13
N LYS A 69 6.02 3.84 5.43
CA LYS A 69 6.72 2.58 5.16
C LYS A 69 6.18 1.43 6.00
N ASP A 70 5.83 1.69 7.26
CA ASP A 70 5.22 0.67 8.11
C ASP A 70 3.86 0.23 7.53
N LEU A 71 3.05 1.20 7.11
CA LEU A 71 1.76 0.92 6.50
C LEU A 71 1.91 0.16 5.18
N ALA A 72 2.89 0.54 4.36
CA ALA A 72 3.19 -0.15 3.11
C ALA A 72 3.60 -1.61 3.37
N ALA A 73 4.39 -1.86 4.40
CA ALA A 73 4.78 -3.22 4.78
C ALA A 73 3.58 -4.05 5.21
N GLU A 74 2.64 -3.46 5.95
CA GLU A 74 1.40 -4.14 6.33
C GLU A 74 0.57 -4.51 5.10
N ILE A 75 0.46 -3.60 4.14
CA ILE A 75 -0.27 -3.85 2.90
C ILE A 75 0.39 -4.98 2.11
N GLY A 76 1.72 -4.96 2.00
CA GLY A 76 2.46 -6.02 1.32
C GLY A 76 2.23 -7.39 1.95
N ARG A 77 2.26 -7.46 3.27
CA ARG A 77 1.96 -8.70 4.00
C ARG A 77 0.52 -9.16 3.80
N GLY A 78 -0.42 -8.20 3.76
CA GLY A 78 -1.81 -8.52 3.49
C GLY A 78 -2.02 -9.08 2.08
N TYR A 79 -1.35 -8.53 1.09
CA TYR A 79 -1.40 -9.05 -0.27
C TYR A 79 -0.81 -10.45 -0.36
N ASP A 80 0.30 -10.71 0.33
CA ASP A 80 0.89 -12.06 0.38
C ASP A 80 -0.07 -13.06 1.02
N LYS A 81 -0.75 -12.65 2.08
CA LYS A 81 -1.75 -13.48 2.76
C LYS A 81 -2.90 -13.82 1.81
N ILE A 82 -3.39 -12.85 1.07
CA ILE A 82 -4.44 -13.06 0.07
C ILE A 82 -3.95 -14.03 -1.00
N ARG A 83 -2.72 -13.84 -1.49
CA ARG A 83 -2.14 -14.71 -2.53
C ARG A 83 -2.10 -16.16 -2.09
N LYS A 84 -1.84 -16.42 -0.82
CA LYS A 84 -1.77 -17.78 -0.27
C LYS A 84 -3.13 -18.47 -0.14
N LEU A 85 -4.22 -17.72 -0.26
CA LEU A 85 -5.57 -18.28 -0.25
C LEU A 85 -5.97 -18.89 -1.58
N PHE A 86 -5.18 -18.71 -2.62
CA PHE A 86 -5.47 -19.17 -3.99
C PHE A 86 -4.47 -20.20 -4.53
#